data_0fbb966a06350898dec4e895367a25a7
#
_entry.id   0fbb966a06350898dec4e895367a25a7
#
_cell.length_a   1.000
_cell.length_b   1.000
_cell.length_c   1.000
_cell.angle_alpha   90.00
_cell.angle_beta   90.00
_cell.angle_gamma   90.00
#
_symmetry.space_group_name_H-M   'P 1'
#
loop_
_entity.id
_entity.type
_entity.pdbx_description
1 polymer ?
#
loop_
_entity_poly.entity_id
_entity_poly.type
_entity_poly.pdbx_seq_one_letter_code
_entity_poly.pdbx_strand_id
1 'polypeptide(L)'
;AKTGMSGASRTPSESSHLVSRHENITAYNIGKHRHTPEIEQELGAVTASDVMVSFTPHLMPMTRGILSTIYGSLTGKLTTDEARAVYQARYDDEPFVHVLGAGRPAETKAVLGSNNVHIGAEVDARVGRVVVTCAIDNLGKGAAGAVVQNLNLMAGLDETSGLAFPGMMP
;
A
#
# COMPACT_ATOMS: atom_id res chain seq x y z
N ALA A 1 4.87 2.75 6.85
CA ALA A 1 3.99 1.61 6.54
C ALA A 1 3.84 0.71 7.77
N LYS A 2 2.72 0.02 7.87
CA LYS A 2 2.42 -1.00 8.89
C LYS A 2 2.21 -2.31 8.15
N THR A 3 2.90 -3.40 8.54
CA THR A 3 2.86 -4.67 7.82
C THR A 3 2.63 -5.86 8.72
N GLY A 4 1.92 -6.87 8.20
CA GLY A 4 1.74 -8.15 8.86
C GLY A 4 3.00 -9.01 8.84
N MET A 5 3.05 -10.00 9.74
CA MET A 5 4.22 -10.85 9.99
C MET A 5 4.55 -11.83 8.86
N SER A 6 3.57 -12.22 8.04
CA SER A 6 3.78 -13.23 6.98
C SER A 6 4.77 -12.81 5.89
N GLY A 7 5.06 -11.51 5.75
CA GLY A 7 6.12 -11.00 4.88
C GLY A 7 7.54 -11.37 5.31
N ALA A 8 7.73 -11.78 6.57
CA ALA A 8 9.03 -12.22 7.10
C ALA A 8 9.37 -13.69 6.79
N SER A 9 8.55 -14.38 5.96
CA SER A 9 8.73 -15.79 5.64
C SER A 9 8.33 -16.76 6.78
N ARG A 10 8.52 -18.07 6.56
CA ARG A 10 8.23 -19.14 7.52
C ARG A 10 9.42 -19.47 8.42
N THR A 11 10.58 -18.92 8.14
CA THR A 11 11.77 -19.18 8.95
C THR A 11 11.65 -18.46 10.28
N PRO A 12 11.68 -19.17 11.42
CA PRO A 12 11.61 -18.56 12.72
C PRO A 12 12.82 -17.62 12.95
N SER A 13 12.55 -16.46 13.49
CA SER A 13 13.57 -15.50 13.93
C SER A 13 13.13 -14.88 15.26
N GLU A 14 14.06 -14.35 16.01
CA GLU A 14 13.74 -13.63 17.25
C GLU A 14 12.67 -12.54 17.01
N SER A 15 12.78 -11.83 15.90
CA SER A 15 11.83 -10.76 15.53
C SER A 15 10.48 -11.26 15.04
N SER A 16 10.33 -12.53 14.66
CA SER A 16 9.06 -13.13 14.21
C SER A 16 8.46 -14.12 15.22
N HIS A 17 9.14 -14.35 16.34
CA HIS A 17 8.66 -15.25 17.37
C HIS A 17 7.37 -14.73 18.04
N LEU A 18 6.44 -15.62 18.36
CA LEU A 18 5.13 -15.26 18.91
C LEU A 18 5.25 -14.33 20.14
N VAL A 19 6.10 -14.68 21.10
CA VAL A 19 6.29 -13.88 22.34
C VAL A 19 6.81 -12.46 22.03
N SER A 20 7.62 -12.31 20.98
CA SER A 20 8.14 -11.00 20.56
C SER A 20 7.12 -10.17 19.77
N ARG A 21 6.09 -10.81 19.23
CA ARG A 21 5.13 -10.17 18.31
C ARG A 21 3.73 -10.02 18.84
N HIS A 22 3.31 -10.87 19.78
CA HIS A 22 1.99 -10.76 20.37
C HIS A 22 1.85 -9.42 21.09
N GLU A 23 0.81 -8.67 20.75
CA GLU A 23 0.52 -7.34 21.30
C GLU A 23 1.67 -6.32 21.23
N ASN A 24 2.60 -6.48 20.26
CA ASN A 24 3.78 -5.63 20.12
C ASN A 24 3.89 -5.04 18.71
N ILE A 25 4.19 -3.74 18.65
CA ILE A 25 4.45 -2.99 17.41
C ILE A 25 5.90 -2.52 17.43
N THR A 26 6.64 -2.77 16.36
CA THR A 26 8.06 -2.40 16.29
C THR A 26 8.38 -1.78 14.94
N ALA A 27 9.00 -0.59 14.94
CA ALA A 27 9.64 -0.05 13.73
C ALA A 27 10.91 -0.84 13.43
N TYR A 28 11.20 -1.07 12.15
CA TYR A 28 12.40 -1.80 11.74
C TYR A 28 13.07 -1.14 10.53
N ASN A 29 14.35 -1.39 10.35
CA ASN A 29 15.15 -0.88 9.22
C ASN A 29 14.97 0.63 8.94
N ILE A 30 14.87 1.43 10.00
CA ILE A 30 14.67 2.88 9.92
C ILE A 30 15.81 3.52 9.11
N GLY A 31 15.45 4.24 8.04
CA GLY A 31 16.40 4.92 7.16
C GLY A 31 17.29 4.00 6.30
N LYS A 32 17.09 2.66 6.33
CA LYS A 32 17.91 1.68 5.60
C LYS A 32 17.13 0.49 5.07
N HIS A 33 15.81 0.64 4.88
CA HIS A 33 14.99 -0.44 4.35
C HIS A 33 15.30 -0.66 2.87
N ARG A 34 15.42 -1.92 2.45
CA ARG A 34 15.78 -2.32 1.08
C ARG A 34 14.83 -1.82 0.00
N HIS A 35 13.58 -1.53 0.33
CA HIS A 35 12.59 -0.98 -0.61
C HIS A 35 12.69 0.55 -0.76
N THR A 36 13.48 1.26 0.06
CA THR A 36 13.59 2.73 -0.06
C THR A 36 14.10 3.15 -1.44
N PRO A 37 15.22 2.59 -1.97
CA PRO A 37 15.68 2.93 -3.31
C PRO A 37 14.68 2.58 -4.41
N GLU A 38 13.96 1.47 -4.27
CA GLU A 38 12.91 1.06 -5.21
C GLU A 38 11.76 2.06 -5.24
N ILE A 39 11.28 2.50 -4.06
CA ILE A 39 10.22 3.51 -3.95
C ILE A 39 10.66 4.83 -4.59
N GLU A 40 11.89 5.27 -4.34
CA GLU A 40 12.47 6.49 -4.90
C GLU A 40 12.63 6.39 -6.42
N GLN A 41 13.06 5.24 -6.94
CA GLN A 41 13.17 4.97 -8.37
C GLN A 41 11.81 5.08 -9.06
N GLU A 42 10.77 4.41 -8.55
CA GLU A 42 9.44 4.43 -9.16
C GLU A 42 8.78 5.82 -9.09
N LEU A 43 8.93 6.52 -7.97
CA LEU A 43 8.45 7.90 -7.87
C LEU A 43 9.22 8.83 -8.80
N GLY A 44 10.54 8.69 -8.91
CA GLY A 44 11.38 9.45 -9.82
C GLY A 44 10.99 9.25 -11.27
N ALA A 45 10.68 8.01 -11.68
CA ALA A 45 10.22 7.69 -13.04
C ALA A 45 8.88 8.40 -13.39
N VAL A 46 7.97 8.52 -12.41
CA VAL A 46 6.67 9.20 -12.61
C VAL A 46 6.83 10.72 -12.64
N THR A 47 7.71 11.28 -11.81
CA THR A 47 7.88 12.74 -11.69
C THR A 47 8.94 13.31 -12.62
N ALA A 48 9.72 12.46 -13.30
CA ALA A 48 10.90 12.83 -14.09
C ALA A 48 11.91 13.71 -13.30
N SER A 49 12.00 13.46 -11.98
CA SER A 49 12.89 14.20 -11.07
C SER A 49 13.34 13.30 -9.92
N ASP A 50 14.45 13.64 -9.27
CA ASP A 50 14.91 12.94 -8.07
C ASP A 50 13.93 13.13 -6.93
N VAL A 51 13.47 12.03 -6.36
CA VAL A 51 12.56 11.99 -5.20
C VAL A 51 13.25 11.33 -4.03
N MET A 52 13.25 11.99 -2.88
CA MET A 52 13.75 11.43 -1.62
C MET A 52 12.59 11.11 -0.69
N VAL A 53 12.59 9.90 -0.13
CA VAL A 53 11.51 9.40 0.72
C VAL A 53 12.02 8.97 2.09
N SER A 54 11.39 9.46 3.14
CA SER A 54 11.57 8.89 4.48
C SER A 54 10.62 7.71 4.66
N PHE A 55 11.14 6.49 4.56
CA PHE A 55 10.34 5.27 4.69
C PHE A 55 10.65 4.54 6.01
N THR A 56 9.62 4.41 6.85
CA THR A 56 9.72 3.72 8.13
C THR A 56 8.61 2.65 8.23
N PRO A 57 8.95 1.37 8.01
CA PRO A 57 7.99 0.29 8.20
C PRO A 57 7.88 -0.12 9.68
N HIS A 58 6.69 -0.61 10.04
CA HIS A 58 6.40 -1.15 11.36
C HIS A 58 5.84 -2.57 11.21
N LEU A 59 6.33 -3.49 12.01
CA LEU A 59 5.78 -4.82 12.12
C LEU A 59 4.63 -4.80 13.15
N MET A 60 3.46 -5.26 12.70
CA MET A 60 2.23 -5.25 13.46
C MET A 60 1.89 -6.66 13.98
N PRO A 61 1.17 -6.79 15.11
CA PRO A 61 0.69 -8.09 15.63
C PRO A 61 -0.50 -8.61 14.80
N MET A 62 -0.33 -8.72 13.49
CA MET A 62 -1.30 -9.25 12.55
C MET A 62 -0.60 -10.15 11.54
N THR A 63 -1.32 -11.15 11.00
CA THR A 63 -0.73 -12.12 10.08
C THR A 63 -0.48 -11.50 8.71
N ARG A 64 -1.45 -10.80 8.13
CA ARG A 64 -1.43 -10.28 6.75
C ARG A 64 -1.86 -8.82 6.69
N GLY A 65 -1.52 -8.18 5.59
CA GLY A 65 -1.89 -6.82 5.25
C GLY A 65 -0.73 -5.84 5.32
N ILE A 66 -0.77 -4.83 4.46
CA ILE A 66 0.09 -3.64 4.52
C ILE A 66 -0.83 -2.43 4.51
N LEU A 67 -0.63 -1.53 5.47
CA LEU A 67 -1.23 -0.20 5.47
C LEU A 67 -0.12 0.84 5.40
N SER A 68 -0.08 1.60 4.33
CA SER A 68 0.79 2.77 4.19
C SER A 68 -0.01 4.03 4.50
N THR A 69 0.59 4.93 5.28
CA THR A 69 0.13 6.32 5.44
C THR A 69 1.23 7.20 4.88
N ILE A 70 0.89 7.98 3.86
CA ILE A 70 1.84 8.75 3.05
C ILE A 70 1.48 10.23 3.22
N TYR A 71 2.48 11.07 3.42
CA TYR A 71 2.31 12.52 3.55
C TYR A 71 3.04 13.19 2.41
N GLY A 72 2.31 13.98 1.62
CA GLY A 72 2.86 14.82 0.57
C GLY A 72 2.63 16.30 0.87
N SER A 73 3.65 17.13 0.68
CA SER A 73 3.49 18.60 0.76
C SER A 73 2.78 19.10 -0.48
N LEU A 74 1.78 19.94 -0.30
CA LEU A 74 1.08 20.57 -1.41
C LEU A 74 1.89 21.77 -1.93
N THR A 75 1.97 21.93 -3.24
CA THR A 75 2.57 23.09 -3.90
C THR A 75 1.59 24.25 -4.09
N GLY A 76 0.31 24.02 -3.80
CA GLY A 76 -0.77 25.00 -3.90
C GLY A 76 -1.97 24.58 -3.06
N LYS A 77 -3.06 25.34 -3.14
CA LYS A 77 -4.31 24.98 -2.46
C LYS A 77 -4.97 23.81 -3.20
N LEU A 78 -5.41 22.83 -2.46
CA LEU A 78 -6.13 21.67 -2.95
C LEU A 78 -7.19 21.28 -1.92
N THR A 79 -8.36 20.89 -2.38
CA THR A 79 -9.42 20.30 -1.54
C THR A 79 -9.28 18.78 -1.51
N THR A 80 -9.91 18.11 -0.55
CA THR A 80 -9.99 16.65 -0.51
C THR A 80 -10.61 16.06 -1.77
N ASP A 81 -11.67 16.66 -2.28
CA ASP A 81 -12.35 16.16 -3.49
C ASP A 81 -11.46 16.30 -4.73
N GLU A 82 -10.74 17.40 -4.89
CA GLU A 82 -9.77 17.57 -5.97
C GLU A 82 -8.61 16.58 -5.85
N ALA A 83 -8.07 16.35 -4.65
CA ALA A 83 -7.03 15.34 -4.42
C ALA A 83 -7.53 13.94 -4.81
N ARG A 84 -8.75 13.57 -4.40
CA ARG A 84 -9.37 12.29 -4.77
C ARG A 84 -9.59 12.17 -6.28
N ALA A 85 -10.05 13.22 -6.93
CA ALA A 85 -10.27 13.25 -8.37
C ALA A 85 -8.99 12.97 -9.16
N VAL A 86 -7.83 13.44 -8.70
CA VAL A 86 -6.52 13.09 -9.29
C VAL A 86 -6.26 11.59 -9.24
N TYR A 87 -6.48 10.94 -8.10
CA TYR A 87 -6.31 9.48 -7.98
C TYR A 87 -7.36 8.73 -8.80
N GLN A 88 -8.61 9.17 -8.80
CA GLN A 88 -9.67 8.54 -9.61
C GLN A 88 -9.31 8.59 -11.09
N ALA A 89 -8.96 9.75 -11.62
CA ALA A 89 -8.56 9.89 -13.01
C ALA A 89 -7.32 9.06 -13.39
N ARG A 90 -6.38 8.86 -12.46
CA ARG A 90 -5.18 8.05 -12.70
C ARG A 90 -5.46 6.55 -12.71
N TYR A 91 -6.43 6.08 -11.95
CA TYR A 91 -6.68 4.66 -11.69
C TYR A 91 -8.06 4.17 -12.14
N ASP A 92 -8.81 4.96 -12.93
CA ASP A 92 -10.18 4.64 -13.37
C ASP A 92 -10.24 3.34 -14.19
N ASP A 93 -9.21 3.09 -15.01
CA ASP A 93 -9.09 1.90 -15.86
C ASP A 93 -8.37 0.73 -15.17
N GLU A 94 -7.96 0.86 -13.90
CA GLU A 94 -7.19 -0.15 -13.20
C GLU A 94 -8.10 -1.10 -12.41
N PRO A 95 -8.25 -2.37 -12.83
CA PRO A 95 -9.31 -3.27 -12.30
C PRO A 95 -9.18 -3.59 -10.82
N PHE A 96 -7.98 -3.46 -10.25
CA PHE A 96 -7.70 -3.80 -8.85
C PHE A 96 -7.51 -2.58 -7.95
N VAL A 97 -7.59 -1.34 -8.47
CA VAL A 97 -7.36 -0.13 -7.68
C VAL A 97 -8.69 0.57 -7.39
N HIS A 98 -9.01 0.74 -6.12
CA HIS A 98 -10.25 1.35 -5.67
C HIS A 98 -9.95 2.62 -4.87
N VAL A 99 -10.29 3.77 -5.43
CA VAL A 99 -10.21 5.06 -4.74
C VAL A 99 -11.47 5.25 -3.90
N LEU A 100 -11.29 5.32 -2.60
CA LEU A 100 -12.39 5.34 -1.62
C LEU A 100 -13.09 6.72 -1.57
N GLY A 101 -14.32 6.75 -1.06
CA GLY A 101 -15.07 7.98 -0.82
C GLY A 101 -14.40 8.88 0.22
N ALA A 102 -14.77 10.17 0.25
CA ALA A 102 -14.27 11.12 1.24
C ALA A 102 -14.55 10.62 2.67
N GLY A 103 -13.60 10.85 3.58
CA GLY A 103 -13.66 10.40 4.97
C GLY A 103 -13.50 8.88 5.16
N ARG A 104 -13.19 8.13 4.10
CA ARG A 104 -12.98 6.67 4.18
C ARG A 104 -11.50 6.32 4.02
N PRO A 105 -10.78 6.04 5.11
CA PRO A 105 -9.40 5.57 5.03
C PRO A 105 -9.34 4.13 4.51
N ALA A 106 -8.20 3.76 3.94
CA ALA A 106 -7.94 2.38 3.54
C ALA A 106 -7.75 1.47 4.76
N GLU A 107 -8.28 0.23 4.69
CA GLU A 107 -8.25 -0.76 5.76
C GLU A 107 -7.69 -2.09 5.26
N THR A 108 -6.77 -2.71 6.01
CA THR A 108 -6.14 -3.98 5.62
C THR A 108 -7.14 -5.12 5.55
N LYS A 109 -8.17 -5.12 6.38
CA LYS A 109 -9.19 -6.18 6.41
C LYS A 109 -10.04 -6.18 5.14
N ALA A 110 -10.32 -5.01 4.58
CA ALA A 110 -11.11 -4.85 3.37
C ALA A 110 -10.44 -5.43 2.10
N VAL A 111 -9.13 -5.60 2.11
CA VAL A 111 -8.35 -6.14 0.99
C VAL A 111 -7.75 -7.52 1.27
N LEU A 112 -7.97 -8.07 2.46
CA LEU A 112 -7.42 -9.34 2.89
C LEU A 112 -7.83 -10.48 1.94
N GLY A 113 -6.86 -11.24 1.44
CA GLY A 113 -7.07 -12.37 0.53
C GLY A 113 -7.34 -12.00 -0.92
N SER A 114 -7.34 -10.71 -1.27
CA SER A 114 -7.62 -10.23 -2.62
C SER A 114 -6.37 -9.65 -3.31
N ASN A 115 -6.51 -9.33 -4.60
CA ASN A 115 -5.54 -8.55 -5.37
C ASN A 115 -5.87 -7.06 -5.38
N ASN A 116 -6.83 -6.61 -4.57
CA ASN A 116 -7.29 -5.23 -4.53
C ASN A 116 -6.32 -4.31 -3.80
N VAL A 117 -6.30 -3.06 -4.25
CA VAL A 117 -5.62 -1.92 -3.63
C VAL A 117 -6.70 -0.91 -3.25
N HIS A 118 -6.80 -0.54 -1.99
CA HIS A 118 -7.66 0.55 -1.55
C HIS A 118 -6.84 1.81 -1.28
N ILE A 119 -7.25 2.93 -1.86
CA ILE A 119 -6.61 4.24 -1.69
C ILE A 119 -7.62 5.22 -1.11
N GLY A 120 -7.32 5.77 0.06
CA GLY A 120 -8.01 6.92 0.63
C GLY A 120 -7.12 8.16 0.55
N ALA A 121 -7.64 9.30 0.15
CA ALA A 121 -6.90 10.55 0.06
C ALA A 121 -7.67 11.67 0.76
N GLU A 122 -7.00 12.38 1.65
CA GLU A 122 -7.51 13.51 2.42
C GLU A 122 -6.51 14.67 2.37
N VAL A 123 -7.02 15.89 2.46
CA VAL A 123 -6.19 17.10 2.55
C VAL A 123 -6.27 17.68 3.96
N ASP A 124 -5.13 17.76 4.65
CA ASP A 124 -5.00 18.57 5.86
C ASP A 124 -4.56 20.01 5.47
N ALA A 125 -5.56 20.83 5.21
CA ALA A 125 -5.34 22.21 4.78
C ALA A 125 -4.60 23.08 5.83
N ARG A 126 -4.68 22.71 7.12
CA ARG A 126 -4.00 23.45 8.20
C ARG A 126 -2.48 23.42 8.07
N VAL A 127 -1.96 22.31 7.53
CA VAL A 127 -0.51 22.10 7.38
C VAL A 127 -0.08 21.98 5.92
N GLY A 128 -1.00 22.20 4.97
CA GLY A 128 -0.73 22.16 3.54
C GLY A 128 -0.25 20.79 3.06
N ARG A 129 -0.90 19.72 3.51
CA ARG A 129 -0.51 18.34 3.15
C ARG A 129 -1.67 17.52 2.60
N VAL A 130 -1.37 16.68 1.63
CA VAL A 130 -2.20 15.53 1.31
C VAL A 130 -1.78 14.36 2.18
N VAL A 131 -2.75 13.65 2.72
CA VAL A 131 -2.56 12.41 3.50
C VAL A 131 -3.20 11.28 2.72
N VAL A 132 -2.40 10.35 2.24
CA VAL A 132 -2.88 9.20 1.48
C VAL A 132 -2.74 7.94 2.32
N THR A 133 -3.82 7.19 2.45
CA THR A 133 -3.81 5.85 3.02
C THR A 133 -3.91 4.83 1.90
N CYS A 134 -3.08 3.80 1.93
CA CYS A 134 -3.12 2.72 0.94
C CYS A 134 -3.04 1.38 1.65
N ALA A 135 -3.96 0.48 1.32
CA ALA A 135 -3.99 -0.87 1.87
C ALA A 135 -3.95 -1.93 0.78
N ILE A 136 -3.15 -2.96 1.01
CA ILE A 136 -3.06 -4.18 0.19
C ILE A 136 -2.94 -5.42 1.08
N ASP A 137 -3.26 -6.58 0.52
CA ASP A 137 -2.80 -7.85 1.08
C ASP A 137 -1.34 -8.09 0.70
N ASN A 138 -0.46 -8.26 1.68
CA ASN A 138 0.98 -8.40 1.46
C ASN A 138 1.40 -9.70 0.75
N LEU A 139 0.57 -10.73 0.75
CA LEU A 139 0.80 -11.99 0.03
C LEU A 139 -0.05 -12.10 -1.25
N GLY A 140 -1.16 -11.36 -1.34
CA GLY A 140 -1.95 -11.16 -2.56
C GLY A 140 -1.26 -10.16 -3.49
N LYS A 141 -1.79 -8.92 -3.54
CA LYS A 141 -1.25 -7.84 -4.38
C LYS A 141 0.23 -7.53 -4.11
N GLY A 142 0.68 -7.70 -2.86
CA GLY A 142 2.08 -7.45 -2.48
C GLY A 142 3.07 -8.56 -2.89
N ALA A 143 2.60 -9.71 -3.39
CA ALA A 143 3.46 -10.82 -3.78
C ALA A 143 2.84 -11.68 -4.89
N ALA A 144 2.25 -12.84 -4.56
CA ALA A 144 1.79 -13.84 -5.54
C ALA A 144 0.73 -13.27 -6.50
N GLY A 145 -0.17 -12.43 -6.03
CA GLY A 145 -1.19 -11.81 -6.86
C GLY A 145 -0.61 -10.90 -7.95
N ALA A 146 0.41 -10.10 -7.61
CA ALA A 146 1.13 -9.29 -8.60
C ALA A 146 1.88 -10.15 -9.63
N VAL A 147 2.44 -11.29 -9.22
CA VAL A 147 3.09 -12.24 -10.14
C VAL A 147 2.10 -12.82 -11.15
N VAL A 148 0.91 -13.26 -10.68
CA VAL A 148 -0.15 -13.78 -11.56
C VAL A 148 -0.67 -12.67 -12.49
N GLN A 149 -0.90 -11.47 -11.97
CA GLN A 149 -1.33 -10.32 -12.77
C GLN A 149 -0.35 -9.99 -13.89
N ASN A 150 0.95 -9.93 -13.57
CA ASN A 150 2.00 -9.71 -14.57
C ASN A 150 2.07 -10.86 -15.60
N LEU A 151 1.92 -12.12 -15.16
CA LEU A 151 1.87 -13.26 -16.07
C LEU A 151 0.70 -13.15 -17.04
N ASN A 152 -0.49 -12.77 -16.56
CA ASN A 152 -1.66 -12.56 -17.42
C ASN A 152 -1.38 -11.53 -18.49
N LEU A 153 -0.85 -10.37 -18.13
CA LEU A 153 -0.49 -9.29 -19.06
C LEU A 153 0.57 -9.75 -20.07
N MET A 154 1.63 -10.41 -19.62
CA MET A 154 2.72 -10.91 -20.49
C MET A 154 2.24 -11.98 -21.46
N ALA A 155 1.27 -12.80 -21.07
CA ALA A 155 0.70 -13.86 -21.89
C ALA A 155 -0.48 -13.39 -22.76
N GLY A 156 -0.87 -12.12 -22.71
CA GLY A 156 -2.03 -11.60 -23.43
C GLY A 156 -3.37 -12.14 -22.95
N LEU A 157 -3.44 -12.59 -21.69
CA LEU A 157 -4.67 -13.02 -21.04
C LEU A 157 -5.39 -11.82 -20.41
N ASP A 158 -6.65 -12.02 -20.04
CA ASP A 158 -7.37 -11.03 -19.21
C ASP A 158 -6.61 -10.83 -17.89
N GLU A 159 -6.30 -9.59 -17.59
CA GLU A 159 -5.50 -9.19 -16.41
C GLU A 159 -6.08 -9.73 -15.10
N THR A 160 -7.40 -9.85 -15.02
CA THR A 160 -8.13 -10.29 -13.83
C THR A 160 -8.23 -11.79 -13.68
N SER A 161 -7.80 -12.57 -14.67
CA SER A 161 -7.90 -14.03 -14.68
C SER A 161 -7.31 -14.67 -13.42
N GLY A 162 -8.16 -15.38 -12.66
CA GLY A 162 -7.76 -16.04 -11.41
C GLY A 162 -7.54 -15.10 -10.21
N LEU A 163 -7.82 -13.82 -10.34
CA LEU A 163 -7.55 -12.80 -9.31
C LEU A 163 -8.79 -12.03 -8.82
N ALA A 164 -9.95 -12.22 -9.44
CA ALA A 164 -11.17 -11.48 -9.18
C ALA A 164 -11.88 -11.93 -7.87
N PHE A 165 -11.15 -12.00 -6.77
CA PHE A 165 -11.70 -12.31 -5.45
C PHE A 165 -11.94 -11.03 -4.64
N PRO A 166 -13.11 -10.87 -4.00
CA PRO A 166 -13.33 -9.79 -3.04
C PRO A 166 -12.43 -9.96 -1.80
N GLY A 167 -12.18 -8.87 -1.08
CA GLY A 167 -11.54 -8.95 0.22
C GLY A 167 -12.41 -9.68 1.25
N MET A 168 -11.79 -10.36 2.21
CA MET A 168 -12.46 -11.12 3.27
C MET A 168 -12.91 -10.22 4.43
N MET A 169 -13.56 -9.11 4.12
CA MET A 169 -14.18 -8.25 5.14
C MET A 169 -15.56 -8.81 5.48
N PRO A 170 -15.84 -9.11 6.77
CA PRO A 170 -17.18 -9.50 7.18
C PRO A 170 -18.12 -8.31 7.18
#